data_ad70de6ed505da77db4de87de357f25b
#
_entry.id   ad70de6ed505da77db4de87de357f25b
#
_cell.length_a   1.000
_cell.length_b   1.000
_cell.length_c   1.000
_cell.angle_alpha   90.00
_cell.angle_beta   90.00
_cell.angle_gamma   90.00
#
_symmetry.space_group_name_H-M   'P 1'
#
loop_
_entity.id
_entity.type
_entity.pdbx_description
1 polymer ?
#
loop_
_entity_poly.entity_id
_entity_poly.type
_entity_poly.pdbx_seq_one_letter_code
_entity_poly.pdbx_strand_id
1 'polypeptide(L)'
;MKKIILFLSVSLFALSLVAQTNFRDITYKEALAAAKAEKKLVFIDFYTSWCGPCKMMMKNIFPLKEVGNYLNSKFVCIKIDAEKGEGPELAKRYQVKAYPTFVAINPAEEILMTKVGGSGSGSGFIGSIDRLIDPDKTPERMKQRYESGERTADLISAYAGLKMEEVYKNRQPDMTKKDEAFKMVQDYFDGLKDKERLAEENLFIYTSYTESPADAIARYMIANRDKFAPAIKNDISDRIKELYKICLLYTSPSPRDRTRSRMPSSA
;
A
#
# COMPACT_ATOMS: atom_id res chain seq x y z
N MET A 1 -21.57 -7.28 -58.76
CA MET A 1 -21.40 -8.11 -57.57
C MET A 1 -20.58 -7.29 -56.56
N LYS A 2 -21.26 -6.64 -55.62
CA LYS A 2 -20.63 -5.77 -54.59
C LYS A 2 -20.33 -6.67 -53.36
N LYS A 3 -19.04 -6.86 -53.05
CA LYS A 3 -18.64 -7.53 -51.82
C LYS A 3 -18.75 -6.58 -50.65
N ILE A 4 -19.71 -6.84 -49.76
CA ILE A 4 -19.87 -6.16 -48.48
C ILE A 4 -18.86 -6.76 -47.53
N ILE A 5 -17.80 -6.02 -47.16
CA ILE A 5 -16.85 -6.39 -46.11
C ILE A 5 -17.46 -5.91 -44.78
N LEU A 6 -17.94 -6.85 -44.02
CA LEU A 6 -18.46 -6.63 -42.64
C LEU A 6 -17.27 -6.49 -41.70
N PHE A 7 -16.92 -5.26 -41.32
CA PHE A 7 -15.95 -5.01 -40.23
C PHE A 7 -16.61 -5.33 -38.89
N LEU A 8 -16.27 -6.47 -38.33
CA LEU A 8 -16.62 -6.82 -36.97
C LEU A 8 -15.69 -6.03 -36.03
N SER A 9 -16.14 -4.86 -35.56
CA SER A 9 -15.47 -4.11 -34.49
C SER A 9 -15.67 -4.85 -33.16
N VAL A 10 -14.68 -5.68 -32.78
CA VAL A 10 -14.59 -6.21 -31.43
C VAL A 10 -14.25 -5.03 -30.51
N SER A 11 -15.26 -4.45 -29.91
CA SER A 11 -15.10 -3.44 -28.84
C SER A 11 -14.54 -4.16 -27.61
N LEU A 12 -13.23 -4.05 -27.40
CA LEU A 12 -12.56 -4.53 -26.20
C LEU A 12 -12.99 -3.61 -25.06
N PHE A 13 -14.08 -3.96 -24.40
CA PHE A 13 -14.50 -3.33 -23.15
C PHE A 13 -13.49 -3.78 -22.09
N ALA A 14 -12.43 -3.01 -21.90
CA ALA A 14 -11.54 -3.16 -20.75
C ALA A 14 -12.34 -2.81 -19.50
N LEU A 15 -12.98 -3.82 -18.91
CA LEU A 15 -13.46 -3.72 -17.53
C LEU A 15 -12.22 -3.41 -16.68
N SER A 16 -12.14 -2.17 -16.22
CA SER A 16 -11.22 -1.79 -15.14
C SER A 16 -11.72 -2.49 -13.87
N LEU A 17 -11.35 -3.75 -13.71
CA LEU A 17 -11.51 -4.48 -12.47
C LEU A 17 -10.74 -3.69 -11.41
N VAL A 18 -11.47 -3.19 -10.42
CA VAL A 18 -10.85 -2.68 -9.19
C VAL A 18 -9.93 -3.79 -8.69
N ALA A 19 -8.64 -3.55 -8.73
CA ALA A 19 -7.65 -4.58 -8.51
C ALA A 19 -7.45 -4.80 -7.00
N GLN A 20 -8.47 -5.35 -6.33
CA GLN A 20 -8.29 -5.93 -5.00
C GLN A 20 -7.41 -7.19 -5.10
N THR A 21 -6.82 -7.61 -3.99
CA THR A 21 -6.04 -8.85 -3.95
C THR A 21 -6.91 -10.03 -4.35
N ASN A 22 -6.48 -10.74 -5.42
CA ASN A 22 -7.20 -11.89 -5.96
C ASN A 22 -6.75 -13.17 -5.23
N PHE A 23 -7.38 -13.47 -4.10
CA PHE A 23 -7.21 -14.76 -3.45
C PHE A 23 -7.99 -15.83 -4.22
N ARG A 24 -7.25 -16.80 -4.77
CA ARG A 24 -7.84 -17.91 -5.54
C ARG A 24 -8.35 -19.00 -4.60
N ASP A 25 -9.53 -19.53 -4.89
CA ASP A 25 -10.10 -20.68 -4.19
C ASP A 25 -9.62 -21.98 -4.85
N ILE A 26 -8.36 -22.30 -4.62
CA ILE A 26 -7.66 -23.46 -5.17
C ILE A 26 -6.80 -24.11 -4.08
N THR A 27 -6.47 -25.39 -4.24
CA THR A 27 -5.59 -26.12 -3.33
C THR A 27 -4.15 -25.60 -3.38
N TYR A 28 -3.38 -25.87 -2.35
CA TYR A 28 -1.96 -25.56 -2.30
C TYR A 28 -1.19 -26.10 -3.54
N LYS A 29 -1.47 -27.35 -3.93
CA LYS A 29 -0.83 -27.97 -5.11
C LYS A 29 -1.18 -27.26 -6.41
N GLU A 30 -2.43 -26.85 -6.57
CA GLU A 30 -2.88 -26.07 -7.74
C GLU A 30 -2.24 -24.68 -7.77
N ALA A 31 -2.06 -24.06 -6.60
CA ALA A 31 -1.38 -22.77 -6.50
C ALA A 31 0.09 -22.84 -6.96
N LEU A 32 0.82 -23.90 -6.61
CA LEU A 32 2.18 -24.15 -7.10
C LEU A 32 2.20 -24.34 -8.62
N ALA A 33 1.28 -25.12 -9.15
CA ALA A 33 1.17 -25.35 -10.60
C ALA A 33 0.84 -24.04 -11.36
N ALA A 34 -0.10 -23.25 -10.84
CA ALA A 34 -0.46 -21.94 -11.41
C ALA A 34 0.72 -20.95 -11.34
N ALA A 35 1.42 -20.88 -10.22
CA ALA A 35 2.59 -20.02 -10.06
C ALA A 35 3.70 -20.37 -11.04
N LYS A 36 3.96 -21.66 -11.26
CA LYS A 36 4.91 -22.13 -12.25
C LYS A 36 4.51 -21.72 -13.67
N ALA A 37 3.24 -21.90 -14.04
CA ALA A 37 2.72 -21.54 -15.36
C ALA A 37 2.75 -20.02 -15.61
N GLU A 38 2.41 -19.22 -14.60
CA GLU A 38 2.38 -17.75 -14.67
C GLU A 38 3.73 -17.09 -14.40
N LYS A 39 4.78 -17.84 -14.09
CA LYS A 39 6.11 -17.34 -13.68
C LYS A 39 6.02 -16.39 -12.49
N LYS A 40 5.17 -16.73 -11.52
CA LYS A 40 4.96 -16.00 -10.27
C LYS A 40 5.40 -16.81 -9.06
N LEU A 41 5.43 -16.15 -7.92
CA LEU A 41 5.55 -16.77 -6.61
C LEU A 41 4.18 -17.19 -6.08
N VAL A 42 4.12 -17.96 -5.01
CA VAL A 42 2.88 -18.21 -4.25
C VAL A 42 2.90 -17.36 -2.99
N PHE A 43 1.81 -16.63 -2.75
CA PHE A 43 1.56 -15.91 -1.49
C PHE A 43 0.46 -16.62 -0.72
N ILE A 44 0.77 -17.06 0.50
CA ILE A 44 -0.12 -17.80 1.37
C ILE A 44 -0.47 -16.93 2.57
N ASP A 45 -1.77 -16.66 2.78
CA ASP A 45 -2.31 -16.07 3.99
C ASP A 45 -2.82 -17.19 4.91
N PHE A 46 -2.05 -17.53 5.94
CA PHE A 46 -2.49 -18.43 7.00
C PHE A 46 -3.35 -17.68 8.01
N TYR A 47 -4.58 -18.09 8.15
CA TYR A 47 -5.57 -17.47 9.04
C TYR A 47 -6.34 -18.51 9.85
N THR A 48 -7.14 -18.03 10.81
CA THR A 48 -8.18 -18.82 11.49
C THR A 48 -9.50 -18.03 11.50
N SER A 49 -10.61 -18.70 11.68
CA SER A 49 -11.95 -18.08 11.66
C SER A 49 -12.17 -17.08 12.80
N TRP A 50 -11.50 -17.24 13.92
CA TRP A 50 -11.57 -16.38 15.12
C TRP A 50 -10.54 -15.25 15.14
N CYS A 51 -9.57 -15.23 14.23
CA CYS A 51 -8.48 -14.27 14.19
C CYS A 51 -8.98 -12.83 13.85
N GLY A 52 -9.00 -11.95 14.83
CA GLY A 52 -9.40 -10.54 14.66
C GLY A 52 -8.49 -9.77 13.67
N PRO A 53 -7.16 -9.79 13.84
CA PRO A 53 -6.23 -9.16 12.91
C PRO A 53 -6.35 -9.66 11.46
N CYS A 54 -6.66 -10.96 11.26
CA CYS A 54 -6.87 -11.50 9.91
C CYS A 54 -8.12 -10.88 9.24
N LYS A 55 -9.21 -10.74 10.01
CA LYS A 55 -10.44 -10.06 9.54
C LYS A 55 -10.17 -8.60 9.18
N MET A 56 -9.31 -7.91 9.95
CA MET A 56 -8.91 -6.54 9.67
C MET A 56 -8.10 -6.44 8.37
N MET A 57 -7.16 -7.35 8.12
CA MET A 57 -6.43 -7.42 6.85
C MET A 57 -7.36 -7.61 5.66
N MET A 58 -8.33 -8.56 5.78
CA MET A 58 -9.32 -8.82 4.73
C MET A 58 -10.24 -7.64 4.45
N LYS A 59 -10.59 -6.86 5.48
CA LYS A 59 -11.51 -5.72 5.34
C LYS A 59 -10.82 -4.45 4.87
N ASN A 60 -9.60 -4.17 5.35
CA ASN A 60 -9.00 -2.84 5.25
C ASN A 60 -7.73 -2.79 4.37
N ILE A 61 -7.03 -3.92 4.18
CA ILE A 61 -5.74 -3.94 3.48
C ILE A 61 -5.83 -4.62 2.11
N PHE A 62 -6.29 -5.86 2.06
CA PHE A 62 -6.37 -6.60 0.80
C PHE A 62 -7.32 -6.01 -0.26
N PRO A 63 -8.38 -5.24 0.08
CA PRO A 63 -9.20 -4.54 -0.90
C PRO A 63 -8.54 -3.30 -1.50
N LEU A 64 -7.43 -2.79 -0.93
CA LEU A 64 -6.74 -1.61 -1.44
C LEU A 64 -6.14 -1.90 -2.81
N LYS A 65 -6.36 -0.98 -3.76
CA LYS A 65 -5.92 -1.12 -5.15
C LYS A 65 -4.40 -1.30 -5.26
N GLU A 66 -3.62 -0.54 -4.50
CA GLU A 66 -2.16 -0.66 -4.48
C GLU A 66 -1.71 -2.04 -3.98
N VAL A 67 -2.37 -2.61 -2.97
CA VAL A 67 -2.06 -3.94 -2.45
C VAL A 67 -2.42 -5.02 -3.46
N GLY A 68 -3.61 -4.91 -4.06
CA GLY A 68 -4.05 -5.82 -5.11
C GLY A 68 -3.14 -5.79 -6.33
N ASN A 69 -2.78 -4.61 -6.82
CA ASN A 69 -1.86 -4.45 -7.95
C ASN A 69 -0.49 -5.09 -7.63
N TYR A 70 0.06 -4.83 -6.45
CA TYR A 70 1.34 -5.38 -6.02
C TYR A 70 1.30 -6.91 -5.93
N LEU A 71 0.34 -7.45 -5.16
CA LEU A 71 0.26 -8.89 -4.93
C LEU A 71 -0.08 -9.66 -6.21
N ASN A 72 -1.08 -9.21 -6.97
CA ASN A 72 -1.53 -9.91 -8.18
C ASN A 72 -0.48 -9.93 -9.30
N SER A 73 0.40 -8.91 -9.34
CA SER A 73 1.48 -8.87 -10.34
C SER A 73 2.58 -9.88 -10.05
N LYS A 74 2.91 -10.13 -8.79
CA LYS A 74 4.05 -10.94 -8.35
C LYS A 74 3.67 -12.36 -7.91
N PHE A 75 2.42 -12.55 -7.45
CA PHE A 75 2.01 -13.78 -6.77
C PHE A 75 0.73 -14.40 -7.31
N VAL A 76 0.64 -15.71 -7.18
CA VAL A 76 -0.61 -16.44 -7.05
C VAL A 76 -0.97 -16.44 -5.57
N CYS A 77 -2.05 -15.76 -5.19
CA CYS A 77 -2.46 -15.60 -3.80
C CYS A 77 -3.49 -16.65 -3.41
N ILE A 78 -3.28 -17.32 -2.28
CA ILE A 78 -4.23 -18.25 -1.66
C ILE A 78 -4.37 -17.95 -0.18
N LYS A 79 -5.52 -18.36 0.41
CA LYS A 79 -5.76 -18.32 1.86
C LYS A 79 -5.91 -19.72 2.38
N ILE A 80 -5.30 -20.00 3.51
CA ILE A 80 -5.36 -21.31 4.15
C ILE A 80 -5.86 -21.15 5.58
N ASP A 81 -7.04 -21.75 5.89
CA ASP A 81 -7.53 -21.87 7.26
C ASP A 81 -6.66 -22.90 7.98
N ALA A 82 -5.82 -22.43 8.90
CA ALA A 82 -4.85 -23.27 9.58
C ALA A 82 -5.48 -24.39 10.45
N GLU A 83 -6.79 -24.36 10.65
CA GLU A 83 -7.53 -25.34 11.46
C GLU A 83 -8.37 -26.29 10.60
N LYS A 84 -8.43 -26.11 9.25
CA LYS A 84 -9.30 -26.90 8.36
C LYS A 84 -8.57 -27.43 7.13
N GLY A 85 -9.09 -28.54 6.60
CA GLY A 85 -8.59 -29.14 5.35
C GLY A 85 -7.10 -29.46 5.40
N GLU A 86 -6.34 -28.97 4.42
CA GLU A 86 -4.86 -29.11 4.35
C GLU A 86 -4.12 -28.14 5.27
N GLY A 87 -4.85 -27.22 5.91
CA GLY A 87 -4.28 -26.13 6.72
C GLY A 87 -3.44 -26.59 7.90
N PRO A 88 -3.86 -27.54 8.74
CA PRO A 88 -3.07 -27.99 9.89
C PRO A 88 -1.70 -28.56 9.50
N GLU A 89 -1.63 -29.31 8.40
CA GLU A 89 -0.38 -29.89 7.89
C GLU A 89 0.55 -28.79 7.33
N LEU A 90 0.00 -27.89 6.51
CA LEU A 90 0.74 -26.78 5.93
C LEU A 90 1.19 -25.78 7.00
N ALA A 91 0.35 -25.45 7.98
CA ALA A 91 0.73 -24.58 9.08
C ALA A 91 1.90 -25.17 9.89
N LYS A 92 1.90 -26.48 10.13
CA LYS A 92 3.02 -27.19 10.76
C LYS A 92 4.28 -27.14 9.90
N ARG A 93 4.14 -27.40 8.59
CA ARG A 93 5.24 -27.39 7.62
C ARG A 93 5.93 -26.01 7.56
N TYR A 94 5.15 -24.93 7.54
CA TYR A 94 5.63 -23.54 7.50
C TYR A 94 5.88 -22.94 8.88
N GLN A 95 5.80 -23.74 9.94
CA GLN A 95 6.05 -23.34 11.34
C GLN A 95 5.20 -22.13 11.78
N VAL A 96 3.94 -22.08 11.34
CA VAL A 96 3.01 -21.01 11.68
C VAL A 96 2.63 -21.12 13.16
N LYS A 97 2.94 -20.09 13.95
CA LYS A 97 2.72 -20.03 15.40
C LYS A 97 1.74 -18.94 15.83
N ALA A 98 1.37 -18.03 14.93
CA ALA A 98 0.48 -16.91 15.20
C ALA A 98 -0.25 -16.50 13.91
N TYR A 99 -1.34 -15.75 14.02
CA TYR A 99 -2.18 -15.34 12.89
C TYR A 99 -2.42 -13.81 12.86
N PRO A 100 -2.44 -13.20 11.65
CA PRO A 100 -2.10 -13.81 10.37
C PRO A 100 -0.60 -14.10 10.26
N THR A 101 -0.24 -15.13 9.51
CA THR A 101 1.12 -15.35 9.03
C THR A 101 1.09 -15.45 7.50
N PHE A 102 1.89 -14.62 6.86
CA PHE A 102 2.06 -14.60 5.42
C PHE A 102 3.35 -15.31 5.04
N VAL A 103 3.25 -16.21 4.07
CA VAL A 103 4.40 -16.96 3.54
C VAL A 103 4.47 -16.75 2.04
N ALA A 104 5.65 -16.39 1.52
CA ALA A 104 5.91 -16.39 0.09
C ALA A 104 6.91 -17.50 -0.24
N ILE A 105 6.57 -18.29 -1.25
CA ILE A 105 7.38 -19.39 -1.75
C ILE A 105 7.52 -19.33 -3.26
N ASN A 106 8.61 -19.89 -3.78
CA ASN A 106 8.72 -20.15 -5.22
C ASN A 106 8.00 -21.47 -5.60
N PRO A 107 7.83 -21.77 -6.91
CA PRO A 107 7.22 -23.02 -7.36
C PRO A 107 7.99 -24.31 -6.99
N ALA A 108 9.25 -24.20 -6.51
CA ALA A 108 10.04 -25.30 -5.95
C ALA A 108 9.84 -25.45 -4.42
N GLU A 109 8.88 -24.70 -3.86
CA GLU A 109 8.51 -24.70 -2.43
C GLU A 109 9.60 -24.15 -1.48
N GLU A 110 10.57 -23.41 -2.02
CA GLU A 110 11.54 -22.68 -1.20
C GLU A 110 10.90 -21.44 -0.58
N ILE A 111 11.05 -21.30 0.74
CA ILE A 111 10.52 -20.16 1.49
C ILE A 111 11.39 -18.94 1.19
N LEU A 112 10.78 -17.91 0.60
CA LEU A 112 11.44 -16.61 0.33
C LEU A 112 11.14 -15.61 1.43
N MET A 113 9.97 -15.74 2.08
CA MET A 113 9.51 -14.81 3.10
C MET A 113 8.57 -15.49 4.08
N THR A 114 8.71 -15.15 5.37
CA THR A 114 7.68 -15.36 6.40
C THR A 114 7.47 -14.07 7.16
N LYS A 115 6.22 -13.57 7.16
CA LYS A 115 5.82 -12.35 7.88
C LYS A 115 4.68 -12.68 8.84
N VAL A 116 4.88 -12.43 10.12
CA VAL A 116 3.86 -12.58 11.16
C VAL A 116 3.21 -11.22 11.46
N GLY A 117 1.90 -11.24 11.67
CA GLY A 117 1.12 -10.07 12.02
C GLY A 117 0.63 -9.25 10.83
N GLY A 118 -0.42 -8.47 11.06
CA GLY A 118 -1.03 -7.59 10.06
C GLY A 118 -0.26 -6.29 9.83
N SER A 119 -0.90 -5.36 9.13
CA SER A 119 -0.39 -4.01 8.88
C SER A 119 -1.53 -3.01 9.03
N GLY A 120 -1.20 -1.78 9.42
CA GLY A 120 -2.16 -0.69 9.54
C GLY A 120 -2.40 0.06 8.23
N SER A 121 -1.57 -0.15 7.19
CA SER A 121 -1.68 0.52 5.89
C SER A 121 -1.25 -0.39 4.74
N GLY A 122 -1.73 -0.09 3.53
CA GLY A 122 -1.35 -0.80 2.31
C GLY A 122 0.13 -0.64 1.97
N SER A 123 0.64 0.58 2.00
CA SER A 123 2.05 0.88 1.74
C SER A 123 2.99 0.21 2.76
N GLY A 124 2.64 0.24 4.05
CA GLY A 124 3.39 -0.46 5.09
C GLY A 124 3.40 -1.98 4.89
N PHE A 125 2.27 -2.55 4.46
CA PHE A 125 2.19 -3.97 4.14
C PHE A 125 3.09 -4.34 2.95
N ILE A 126 2.98 -3.62 1.84
CA ILE A 126 3.81 -3.82 0.65
C ILE A 126 5.30 -3.68 0.99
N GLY A 127 5.68 -2.60 1.65
CA GLY A 127 7.07 -2.35 2.04
C GLY A 127 7.65 -3.46 2.92
N SER A 128 6.84 -4.02 3.85
CA SER A 128 7.27 -5.12 4.70
C SER A 128 7.52 -6.42 3.91
N ILE A 129 6.73 -6.69 2.87
CA ILE A 129 6.92 -7.85 2.01
C ILE A 129 8.16 -7.64 1.12
N ASP A 130 8.27 -6.49 0.47
CA ASP A 130 9.40 -6.16 -0.40
C ASP A 130 10.75 -6.30 0.32
N ARG A 131 10.85 -5.79 1.54
CA ARG A 131 12.09 -5.91 2.35
C ARG A 131 12.49 -7.34 2.68
N LEU A 132 11.52 -8.24 2.76
CA LEU A 132 11.78 -9.65 3.06
C LEU A 132 12.14 -10.49 1.83
N ILE A 133 11.66 -10.08 0.66
CA ILE A 133 11.85 -10.82 -0.61
C ILE A 133 13.05 -10.27 -1.40
N ASP A 134 13.25 -8.94 -1.37
CA ASP A 134 14.26 -8.26 -2.15
C ASP A 134 15.46 -7.89 -1.28
N PRO A 135 16.64 -8.52 -1.51
CA PRO A 135 17.85 -8.21 -0.76
C PRO A 135 18.28 -6.74 -0.84
N ASP A 136 17.91 -6.05 -1.92
CA ASP A 136 18.23 -4.62 -2.10
C ASP A 136 17.31 -3.69 -1.31
N LYS A 137 16.24 -4.22 -0.71
CA LYS A 137 15.26 -3.49 0.13
C LYS A 137 15.42 -3.76 1.63
N THR A 138 16.53 -4.38 2.06
CA THR A 138 16.84 -4.43 3.50
C THR A 138 17.15 -3.02 4.03
N PRO A 139 16.86 -2.74 5.33
CA PRO A 139 17.12 -1.41 5.92
C PRO A 139 18.53 -0.90 5.69
N GLU A 140 19.52 -1.77 5.85
CA GLU A 140 20.94 -1.46 5.70
C GLU A 140 21.28 -1.13 4.23
N ARG A 141 20.73 -1.91 3.30
CA ARG A 141 20.97 -1.72 1.88
C ARG A 141 20.30 -0.46 1.35
N MET A 142 19.05 -0.19 1.76
CA MET A 142 18.35 1.07 1.42
C MET A 142 19.10 2.28 1.95
N LYS A 143 19.60 2.21 3.20
CA LYS A 143 20.43 3.27 3.79
C LYS A 143 21.68 3.51 2.95
N GLN A 144 22.43 2.48 2.61
CA GLN A 144 23.64 2.57 1.80
C GLN A 144 23.37 3.21 0.42
N ARG A 145 22.31 2.77 -0.28
CA ARG A 145 21.90 3.34 -1.56
C ARG A 145 21.55 4.82 -1.44
N TYR A 146 20.80 5.20 -0.40
CA TYR A 146 20.45 6.59 -0.15
C TYR A 146 21.69 7.46 0.16
N GLU A 147 22.60 6.97 0.99
CA GLU A 147 23.85 7.66 1.33
C GLU A 147 24.82 7.77 0.14
N SER A 148 24.79 6.82 -0.80
CA SER A 148 25.54 6.90 -2.05
C SER A 148 24.97 7.90 -3.07
N GLY A 149 23.85 8.57 -2.75
CA GLY A 149 23.25 9.60 -3.59
C GLY A 149 22.14 9.10 -4.51
N GLU A 150 21.74 7.83 -4.43
CA GLU A 150 20.61 7.32 -5.24
C GLU A 150 19.28 7.97 -4.81
N ARG A 151 18.49 8.41 -5.83
CA ARG A 151 17.21 9.13 -5.64
C ARG A 151 16.15 8.61 -6.62
N THR A 152 15.87 7.33 -6.57
CA THR A 152 14.76 6.72 -7.34
C THR A 152 13.47 6.75 -6.55
N ALA A 153 12.30 6.82 -7.20
CA ALA A 153 10.98 6.76 -6.57
C ALA A 153 10.83 5.52 -5.69
N ASP A 154 11.29 4.36 -6.17
CA ASP A 154 11.23 3.09 -5.44
C ASP A 154 12.04 3.13 -4.13
N LEU A 155 13.29 3.61 -4.19
CA LEU A 155 14.13 3.73 -2.99
C LEU A 155 13.54 4.73 -1.99
N ILE A 156 13.15 5.92 -2.44
CA ILE A 156 12.62 6.97 -1.56
C ILE A 156 11.32 6.52 -0.90
N SER A 157 10.39 5.95 -1.67
CA SER A 157 9.13 5.41 -1.14
C SER A 157 9.37 4.32 -0.08
N ALA A 158 10.24 3.34 -0.39
CA ALA A 158 10.52 2.23 0.51
C ALA A 158 11.27 2.69 1.78
N TYR A 159 12.28 3.55 1.64
CA TYR A 159 13.11 3.97 2.78
C TYR A 159 12.41 4.99 3.68
N ALA A 160 11.66 5.93 3.12
CA ALA A 160 10.81 6.83 3.91
C ALA A 160 9.68 6.06 4.61
N GLY A 161 9.08 5.06 3.94
CA GLY A 161 8.10 4.15 4.53
C GLY A 161 8.66 3.38 5.73
N LEU A 162 9.90 2.87 5.63
CA LEU A 162 10.59 2.23 6.75
C LEU A 162 10.74 3.17 7.95
N LYS A 163 11.15 4.42 7.74
CA LYS A 163 11.26 5.43 8.80
C LYS A 163 9.91 5.72 9.45
N MET A 164 8.83 5.76 8.67
CA MET A 164 7.47 5.92 9.21
C MET A 164 7.02 4.73 10.07
N GLU A 165 7.42 3.49 9.73
CA GLU A 165 7.18 2.32 10.59
C GLU A 165 7.92 2.43 11.93
N GLU A 166 9.13 2.99 11.93
CA GLU A 166 9.93 3.19 13.14
C GLU A 166 9.32 4.19 14.11
N VAL A 167 8.50 5.15 13.64
CA VAL A 167 7.80 6.13 14.50
C VAL A 167 7.02 5.45 15.61
N TYR A 168 6.30 4.37 15.29
CA TYR A 168 5.38 3.69 16.21
C TYR A 168 5.92 2.35 16.74
N LYS A 169 7.21 2.07 16.55
CA LYS A 169 7.82 0.82 16.99
C LYS A 169 7.87 0.69 18.52
N ASN A 170 7.94 1.79 19.22
CA ASN A 170 7.98 1.86 20.68
C ASN A 170 6.64 2.38 21.23
N ARG A 171 6.43 2.23 22.57
CA ARG A 171 5.22 2.74 23.25
C ARG A 171 5.02 4.26 23.07
N GLN A 172 6.11 5.01 22.96
CA GLN A 172 6.08 6.44 22.66
C GLN A 172 6.54 6.63 21.22
N PRO A 173 5.76 7.36 20.38
CA PRO A 173 6.14 7.64 19.02
C PRO A 173 7.42 8.48 18.94
N ASP A 174 8.36 8.06 18.12
CA ASP A 174 9.55 8.85 17.80
C ASP A 174 9.27 9.76 16.60
N MET A 175 8.85 11.00 16.89
CA MET A 175 8.50 11.97 15.86
C MET A 175 9.70 12.43 15.03
N THR A 176 10.94 12.23 15.52
CA THR A 176 12.15 12.57 14.71
C THR A 176 12.23 11.68 13.47
N LYS A 177 11.77 10.43 13.55
CA LYS A 177 11.70 9.52 12.40
C LYS A 177 10.68 9.97 11.36
N LYS A 178 9.55 10.54 11.80
CA LYS A 178 8.57 11.17 10.91
C LYS A 178 9.21 12.35 10.19
N ASP A 179 9.84 13.26 10.91
CA ASP A 179 10.48 14.45 10.33
C ASP A 179 11.58 14.07 9.32
N GLU A 180 12.38 13.03 9.63
CA GLU A 180 13.38 12.48 8.70
C GLU A 180 12.72 11.96 7.42
N ALA A 181 11.60 11.21 7.51
CA ALA A 181 10.88 10.68 6.36
C ALA A 181 10.30 11.79 5.48
N PHE A 182 9.63 12.77 6.11
CA PHE A 182 9.03 13.89 5.41
C PHE A 182 10.09 14.76 4.73
N LYS A 183 11.21 15.05 5.42
CA LYS A 183 12.33 15.78 4.83
C LYS A 183 12.93 15.04 3.63
N MET A 184 13.15 13.74 3.75
CA MET A 184 13.67 12.91 2.65
C MET A 184 12.79 13.01 1.40
N VAL A 185 11.46 12.93 1.58
CA VAL A 185 10.49 13.03 0.48
C VAL A 185 10.44 14.45 -0.08
N GLN A 186 10.54 15.49 0.77
CA GLN A 186 10.59 16.87 0.32
C GLN A 186 11.86 17.14 -0.51
N ASP A 187 13.04 16.73 -0.02
CA ASP A 187 14.31 16.88 -0.74
C ASP A 187 14.28 16.16 -2.10
N TYR A 188 13.66 14.99 -2.16
CA TYR A 188 13.45 14.25 -3.41
C TYR A 188 12.50 15.01 -4.35
N PHE A 189 11.35 15.45 -3.86
CA PHE A 189 10.37 16.22 -4.63
C PHE A 189 10.97 17.49 -5.23
N ASP A 190 11.79 18.21 -4.46
CA ASP A 190 12.44 19.45 -4.92
C ASP A 190 13.44 19.19 -6.05
N GLY A 191 14.08 18.03 -6.07
CA GLY A 191 14.98 17.61 -7.15
C GLY A 191 14.28 17.15 -8.43
N LEU A 192 12.97 16.85 -8.40
CA LEU A 192 12.21 16.38 -9.56
C LEU A 192 11.85 17.52 -10.52
N LYS A 193 11.87 17.23 -11.82
CA LYS A 193 11.26 18.08 -12.85
C LYS A 193 9.73 17.94 -12.84
N ASP A 194 9.03 18.95 -13.37
CA ASP A 194 7.55 18.94 -13.37
C ASP A 194 6.94 17.69 -13.98
N LYS A 195 7.51 17.17 -15.07
CA LYS A 195 7.02 15.92 -15.69
C LYS A 195 7.15 14.72 -14.75
N GLU A 196 8.25 14.64 -14.01
CA GLU A 196 8.52 13.57 -13.05
C GLU A 196 7.61 13.70 -11.84
N ARG A 197 7.38 14.92 -11.34
CA ARG A 197 6.43 15.17 -10.24
C ARG A 197 5.02 14.67 -10.54
N LEU A 198 4.60 14.71 -11.79
CA LEU A 198 3.26 14.31 -12.23
C LEU A 198 3.15 12.82 -12.61
N ALA A 199 4.27 12.09 -12.57
CA ALA A 199 4.34 10.68 -12.96
C ALA A 199 3.70 9.75 -11.90
N GLU A 200 3.18 8.62 -12.36
CA GLU A 200 2.46 7.64 -11.53
C GLU A 200 3.36 7.08 -10.40
N GLU A 201 4.63 6.85 -10.68
CA GLU A 201 5.60 6.33 -9.72
C GLU A 201 5.80 7.24 -8.49
N ASN A 202 5.47 8.53 -8.61
CA ASN A 202 5.58 9.53 -7.57
C ASN A 202 4.26 9.81 -6.83
N LEU A 203 3.21 9.02 -7.07
CA LEU A 203 1.92 9.16 -6.37
C LEU A 203 2.08 9.10 -4.84
N PHE A 204 3.00 8.27 -4.32
CA PHE A 204 3.23 8.11 -2.89
C PHE A 204 3.56 9.43 -2.17
N ILE A 205 4.23 10.36 -2.86
CA ILE A 205 4.58 11.69 -2.33
C ILE A 205 3.32 12.41 -1.85
N TYR A 206 2.27 12.38 -2.66
CA TYR A 206 1.02 13.10 -2.42
C TYR A 206 0.11 12.38 -1.45
N THR A 207 0.01 11.05 -1.56
CA THR A 207 -0.92 10.25 -0.76
C THR A 207 -0.43 10.00 0.66
N SER A 208 0.89 9.93 0.86
CA SER A 208 1.48 9.50 2.14
C SER A 208 2.25 10.60 2.88
N TYR A 209 2.70 11.66 2.17
CA TYR A 209 3.59 12.68 2.75
C TYR A 209 3.06 14.11 2.61
N THR A 210 1.75 14.26 2.65
CA THR A 210 1.06 15.56 2.81
C THR A 210 0.11 15.47 4.00
N GLU A 211 0.04 16.50 4.83
CA GLU A 211 -0.81 16.51 6.04
C GLU A 211 -1.80 17.68 6.05
N SER A 212 -1.49 18.73 5.31
CA SER A 212 -2.27 19.95 5.25
C SER A 212 -2.36 20.49 3.82
N PRO A 213 -3.48 21.12 3.42
CA PRO A 213 -3.54 21.86 2.16
C PRO A 213 -2.50 23.00 2.05
N ALA A 214 -1.92 23.42 3.19
CA ALA A 214 -0.90 24.47 3.25
C ALA A 214 0.53 23.95 2.98
N ASP A 215 0.75 22.63 2.99
CA ASP A 215 2.06 22.04 2.70
C ASP A 215 2.51 22.39 1.27
N ALA A 216 3.81 22.57 1.04
CA ALA A 216 4.35 22.93 -0.26
C ALA A 216 3.98 21.89 -1.34
N ILE A 217 4.13 20.60 -1.02
CA ILE A 217 3.79 19.48 -1.89
C ILE A 217 2.26 19.46 -2.15
N ALA A 218 1.43 19.66 -1.13
CA ALA A 218 -0.02 19.70 -1.28
C ALA A 218 -0.48 20.86 -2.15
N ARG A 219 0.10 22.06 -1.99
CA ARG A 219 -0.18 23.20 -2.86
C ARG A 219 0.18 22.92 -4.32
N TYR A 220 1.33 22.29 -4.58
CA TYR A 220 1.70 21.88 -5.93
C TYR A 220 0.70 20.89 -6.51
N MET A 221 0.31 19.87 -5.73
CA MET A 221 -0.70 18.87 -6.11
C MET A 221 -2.03 19.53 -6.49
N ILE A 222 -2.54 20.44 -5.66
CA ILE A 222 -3.81 21.13 -5.86
C ILE A 222 -3.75 22.00 -7.14
N ALA A 223 -2.66 22.77 -7.32
CA ALA A 223 -2.46 23.65 -8.48
C ALA A 223 -2.33 22.88 -9.80
N ASN A 224 -1.84 21.64 -9.76
CA ASN A 224 -1.60 20.83 -10.96
C ASN A 224 -2.54 19.62 -11.10
N ARG A 225 -3.66 19.55 -10.35
CA ARG A 225 -4.56 18.40 -10.28
C ARG A 225 -5.01 17.86 -11.65
N ASP A 226 -5.18 18.73 -12.63
CA ASP A 226 -5.66 18.34 -13.96
C ASP A 226 -4.55 17.81 -14.89
N LYS A 227 -3.27 18.00 -14.50
CA LYS A 227 -2.09 17.59 -15.27
C LYS A 227 -1.59 16.19 -14.94
N PHE A 228 -2.05 15.61 -13.83
CA PHE A 228 -1.67 14.24 -13.45
C PHE A 228 -2.11 13.21 -14.48
N ALA A 229 -1.37 12.11 -14.59
CA ALA A 229 -1.71 11.01 -15.48
C ALA A 229 -3.13 10.48 -15.19
N PRO A 230 -3.92 10.06 -16.20
CA PRO A 230 -5.29 9.58 -16.01
C PRO A 230 -5.40 8.46 -14.98
N ALA A 231 -4.40 7.58 -14.89
CA ALA A 231 -4.37 6.45 -13.98
C ALA A 231 -4.43 6.84 -12.49
N ILE A 232 -3.90 8.03 -12.13
CA ILE A 232 -3.79 8.49 -10.73
C ILE A 232 -4.66 9.71 -10.40
N LYS A 233 -5.42 10.24 -11.37
CA LYS A 233 -6.28 11.43 -11.15
C LYS A 233 -7.29 11.26 -10.03
N ASN A 234 -7.86 10.06 -9.88
CA ASN A 234 -8.82 9.78 -8.83
C ASN A 234 -8.15 9.79 -7.46
N ASP A 235 -6.99 9.16 -7.33
CA ASP A 235 -6.22 9.12 -6.07
C ASP A 235 -5.83 10.54 -5.63
N ILE A 236 -5.38 11.38 -6.56
CA ILE A 236 -5.06 12.79 -6.33
C ILE A 236 -6.32 13.56 -5.87
N SER A 237 -7.45 13.38 -6.58
CA SER A 237 -8.71 14.06 -6.24
C SER A 237 -9.20 13.66 -4.85
N ASP A 238 -9.10 12.40 -4.50
CA ASP A 238 -9.54 11.89 -3.21
C ASP A 238 -8.60 12.36 -2.09
N ARG A 239 -7.29 12.42 -2.34
CA ARG A 239 -6.34 12.99 -1.37
C ARG A 239 -6.61 14.47 -1.12
N ILE A 240 -6.89 15.26 -2.14
CA ILE A 240 -7.26 16.67 -1.99
C ILE A 240 -8.49 16.82 -1.10
N LYS A 241 -9.57 16.06 -1.37
CA LYS A 241 -10.79 16.06 -0.54
C LYS A 241 -10.50 15.73 0.92
N GLU A 242 -9.66 14.71 1.16
CA GLU A 242 -9.27 14.29 2.50
C GLU A 242 -8.53 15.40 3.26
N LEU A 243 -7.55 16.06 2.65
CA LEU A 243 -6.81 17.17 3.24
C LEU A 243 -7.74 18.31 3.67
N TYR A 244 -8.70 18.69 2.83
CA TYR A 244 -9.68 19.73 3.18
C TYR A 244 -10.65 19.28 4.28
N LYS A 245 -11.06 18.00 4.29
CA LYS A 245 -11.90 17.45 5.36
C LYS A 245 -11.19 17.48 6.72
N ILE A 246 -9.92 17.09 6.76
CA ILE A 246 -9.10 17.17 7.97
C ILE A 246 -9.00 18.61 8.44
N CYS A 247 -8.72 19.56 7.56
CA CYS A 247 -8.63 20.98 7.89
C CYS A 247 -9.93 21.51 8.52
N LEU A 248 -11.09 21.18 7.95
CA LEU A 248 -12.40 21.57 8.46
C LEU A 248 -12.71 20.98 9.85
N LEU A 249 -12.27 19.75 10.13
CA LEU A 249 -12.46 19.12 11.44
C LEU A 249 -11.66 19.83 12.55
N TYR A 250 -10.44 20.27 12.23
CA TYR A 250 -9.58 20.95 13.20
C TYR A 250 -9.88 22.45 13.34
N THR A 251 -10.48 23.09 12.33
CA THR A 251 -10.83 24.53 12.36
C THR A 251 -12.26 24.81 12.82
N SER A 252 -13.12 23.79 12.90
CA SER A 252 -14.47 23.94 13.42
C SER A 252 -14.43 24.13 14.95
N PRO A 253 -15.06 25.20 15.50
CA PRO A 253 -15.12 25.40 16.94
C PRO A 253 -15.80 24.20 17.59
N SER A 254 -15.19 23.70 18.66
CA SER A 254 -15.73 22.56 19.41
C SER A 254 -17.14 22.89 19.93
N PRO A 255 -18.03 21.91 20.14
CA PRO A 255 -19.32 22.14 20.74
C PRO A 255 -19.24 22.88 22.11
N ARG A 256 -18.10 22.72 22.82
CA ARG A 256 -17.83 23.42 24.09
C ARG A 256 -17.51 24.91 23.89
N ASP A 257 -16.92 25.29 22.78
CA ASP A 257 -16.59 26.70 22.49
C ASP A 257 -17.82 27.47 22.07
N ARG A 258 -18.82 26.81 21.44
CA ARG A 258 -20.13 27.41 21.11
C ARG A 258 -20.99 27.71 22.34
N THR A 259 -20.79 27.01 23.44
CA THR A 259 -21.53 27.25 24.70
C THR A 259 -20.93 28.40 25.53
N ARG A 260 -19.62 28.65 25.44
CA ARG A 260 -18.96 29.78 26.13
C ARG A 260 -19.34 31.15 25.55
N SER A 261 -19.60 31.23 24.24
CA SER A 261 -20.01 32.51 23.62
C SER A 261 -21.46 32.93 23.90
N ARG A 262 -22.24 32.12 24.64
CA ARG A 262 -23.64 32.41 25.02
C ARG A 262 -23.81 32.75 26.48
N MET A 263 -22.76 32.90 27.28
CA MET A 263 -22.93 33.43 28.66
C MET A 263 -23.06 34.95 28.58
N PRO A 264 -24.19 35.53 29.05
CA PRO A 264 -24.31 36.99 29.18
C PRO A 264 -23.28 37.45 30.22
N SER A 265 -22.55 38.51 29.87
CA SER A 265 -21.74 39.22 30.86
C SER A 265 -22.68 39.70 31.94
N SER A 266 -22.60 39.10 33.13
CA SER A 266 -23.26 39.62 34.34
C SER A 266 -22.66 40.97 34.64
N ALA A 267 -23.53 41.99 34.54
CA ALA A 267 -23.29 43.33 35.04
C ALA A 267 -23.11 43.34 36.57
#